data_55d7ce9b0e274296ca80113233f4a15f
#
_entry.id   55d7ce9b0e274296ca80113233f4a15f
#
_cell.length_a   1.000
_cell.length_b   1.000
_cell.length_c   1.000
_cell.angle_alpha   90.00
_cell.angle_beta   90.00
_cell.angle_gamma   90.00
#
_symmetry.space_group_name_H-M   'P 1'
#
loop_
_entity.id
_entity.type
_entity.pdbx_description
1 polymer ?
#
loop_
_entity_poly.entity_id
_entity_poly.type
_entity_poly.pdbx_seq_one_letter_code
_entity_poly.pdbx_strand_id
1 'polypeptide(L)'
;MTSLKKVSLSEVNQSIDTPNNNRFWQNLKAFLGPGALVAVGYMDPGNWITSVVGGATYKYSLLFVILISSLIAMQLQQMAGKLGIVTQMDLAQATAYHSPKWLRYTLWVVLELALMATDLAEVLGSAIALNLLFGIPIMVAILVTVLDVFLLLLIMKLGFKKIEAIVSTLILTILVIFVYLVVLSEPSITGILEGYLPTPTLFETHAAGHTNQLTLALGIVGATVMPHNLYLHSSLSQTRKVNHSDGDDVTKAVRFMTWDSNIQLTLAFVVNSLLLILGAALFFGHASDISAFSQMYNALQDSKIAGAIASSTLSTLFALALLASGQNSTITGTLTGQIVMEGFLHMRLPQWVIRLFTRLFALLPVIVVAILYGDQEKTLDQLLVYSQVFLSLALPFSIFPLIYYTSKKSLMGKHVNAKWNTFLGYAIALVLTILNLKLLFDTF
;
A
#
# COMPACT_ATOMS: atom_id res chain seq x y z
N MET A 1 -3.30 -38.83 4.74
CA MET A 1 -4.11 -37.67 5.19
C MET A 1 -4.03 -36.59 4.13
N THR A 2 -4.80 -36.73 3.08
CA THR A 2 -4.94 -35.76 1.99
C THR A 2 -6.22 -34.96 2.21
N SER A 3 -6.26 -34.11 3.24
CA SER A 3 -7.31 -33.10 3.36
C SER A 3 -6.91 -31.93 2.47
N LEU A 4 -7.62 -31.78 1.40
CA LEU A 4 -7.77 -30.65 0.53
C LEU A 4 -7.17 -29.36 1.13
N LYS A 5 -5.94 -28.99 0.76
CA LYS A 5 -5.45 -27.62 0.91
C LYS A 5 -6.43 -26.75 0.11
N LYS A 6 -7.35 -26.10 0.80
CA LYS A 6 -8.22 -25.10 0.18
C LYS A 6 -7.33 -23.92 -0.20
N VAL A 7 -6.99 -23.82 -1.45
CA VAL A 7 -6.11 -22.77 -1.98
C VAL A 7 -6.90 -21.47 -2.03
N SER A 8 -6.34 -20.39 -1.47
CA SER A 8 -6.92 -19.03 -1.63
C SER A 8 -6.81 -18.61 -3.09
N LEU A 9 -7.79 -17.83 -3.57
CA LEU A 9 -7.85 -17.42 -4.97
C LEU A 9 -7.74 -18.61 -5.94
N SER A 10 -8.45 -19.70 -5.68
CA SER A 10 -8.35 -20.93 -6.47
C SER A 10 -8.56 -20.74 -7.99
N GLU A 11 -9.25 -19.67 -8.39
CA GLU A 11 -9.53 -19.34 -9.79
C GLU A 11 -8.27 -18.85 -10.55
N VAL A 12 -7.32 -18.24 -9.83
CA VAL A 12 -6.12 -17.64 -10.43
C VAL A 12 -4.82 -18.38 -10.02
N ASN A 13 -4.90 -19.26 -9.03
CA ASN A 13 -3.75 -20.08 -8.60
C ASN A 13 -3.28 -20.98 -9.75
N GLN A 14 -1.96 -20.99 -10.01
CA GLN A 14 -1.33 -21.75 -11.11
C GLN A 14 -2.00 -21.52 -12.49
N SER A 15 -2.54 -20.32 -12.74
CA SER A 15 -3.22 -19.99 -14.01
C SER A 15 -2.26 -19.51 -15.11
N ILE A 16 -1.05 -19.10 -14.73
CA ILE A 16 -0.08 -18.49 -15.67
C ILE A 16 1.09 -19.45 -15.90
N ASP A 17 1.29 -19.81 -17.18
CA ASP A 17 2.41 -20.66 -17.58
C ASP A 17 3.75 -19.94 -17.44
N THR A 18 4.77 -20.67 -16.99
CA THR A 18 6.15 -20.17 -16.89
C THR A 18 7.03 -20.86 -17.94
N PRO A 19 7.98 -20.12 -18.56
CA PRO A 19 8.85 -20.70 -19.57
C PRO A 19 9.77 -21.78 -18.96
N ASN A 20 9.88 -22.91 -19.64
CA ASN A 20 10.83 -23.96 -19.26
C ASN A 20 12.19 -23.75 -19.98
N ASN A 21 12.82 -22.60 -19.70
CA ASN A 21 14.14 -22.25 -20.24
C ASN A 21 14.91 -21.32 -19.28
N ASN A 22 16.20 -21.10 -19.57
CA ASN A 22 17.07 -20.26 -18.75
C ASN A 22 17.24 -18.82 -19.29
N ARG A 23 16.40 -18.37 -20.23
CA ARG A 23 16.48 -17.00 -20.78
C ARG A 23 15.92 -16.01 -19.77
N PHE A 24 16.78 -15.13 -19.25
CA PHE A 24 16.44 -14.18 -18.22
C PHE A 24 15.21 -13.32 -18.55
N TRP A 25 15.20 -12.64 -19.71
CA TRP A 25 14.12 -11.73 -20.08
C TRP A 25 12.77 -12.41 -20.32
N GLN A 26 12.78 -13.64 -20.83
CA GLN A 26 11.54 -14.40 -21.03
C GLN A 26 10.94 -14.82 -19.68
N ASN A 27 11.78 -15.28 -18.76
CA ASN A 27 11.34 -15.62 -17.42
C ASN A 27 10.87 -14.38 -16.64
N LEU A 28 11.63 -13.28 -16.67
CA LEU A 28 11.24 -12.05 -16.01
C LEU A 28 9.86 -11.59 -16.51
N LYS A 29 9.65 -11.55 -17.82
CA LYS A 29 8.35 -11.15 -18.43
C LYS A 29 7.19 -12.08 -18.00
N ALA A 30 7.44 -13.37 -17.79
CA ALA A 30 6.41 -14.31 -17.33
C ALA A 30 6.07 -14.12 -15.84
N PHE A 31 7.05 -13.74 -15.03
CA PHE A 31 6.86 -13.47 -13.61
C PHE A 31 6.37 -12.05 -13.30
N LEU A 32 6.59 -11.07 -14.19
CA LEU A 32 6.08 -9.70 -14.02
C LEU A 32 4.54 -9.70 -13.88
N GLY A 33 4.07 -9.04 -12.81
CA GLY A 33 2.64 -8.81 -12.57
C GLY A 33 2.22 -8.86 -11.11
N PRO A 34 2.46 -9.92 -10.33
CA PRO A 34 2.14 -9.93 -8.89
C PRO A 34 2.73 -8.76 -8.14
N GLY A 35 4.00 -8.43 -8.41
CA GLY A 35 4.66 -7.26 -7.84
C GLY A 35 3.97 -5.94 -8.19
N ALA A 36 3.40 -5.80 -9.40
CA ALA A 36 2.64 -4.61 -9.79
C ALA A 36 1.37 -4.46 -8.94
N LEU A 37 0.60 -5.55 -8.76
CA LEU A 37 -0.57 -5.54 -7.90
C LEU A 37 -0.23 -5.21 -6.45
N VAL A 38 0.92 -5.69 -5.96
CA VAL A 38 1.42 -5.34 -4.62
C VAL A 38 1.83 -3.87 -4.57
N ALA A 39 2.58 -3.38 -5.57
CA ALA A 39 3.09 -2.01 -5.61
C ALA A 39 1.98 -0.93 -5.62
N VAL A 40 0.80 -1.25 -6.13
CA VAL A 40 -0.37 -0.37 -6.10
C VAL A 40 -0.75 0.05 -4.68
N GLY A 41 -0.75 -0.87 -3.75
CA GLY A 41 -1.04 -0.55 -2.36
C GLY A 41 -0.07 0.47 -1.76
N TYR A 42 1.16 0.56 -2.30
CA TYR A 42 2.16 1.56 -1.89
C TYR A 42 1.95 2.95 -2.51
N MET A 43 0.89 3.13 -3.28
CA MET A 43 0.60 4.38 -3.99
C MET A 43 -0.87 4.79 -3.83
N ASP A 44 -1.53 4.33 -2.77
CA ASP A 44 -2.92 4.65 -2.44
C ASP A 44 -3.09 6.13 -2.01
N PRO A 45 -4.31 6.66 -1.96
CA PRO A 45 -4.55 8.04 -1.54
C PRO A 45 -4.00 8.38 -0.15
N GLY A 46 -3.90 7.39 0.76
CA GLY A 46 -3.30 7.57 2.08
C GLY A 46 -1.80 7.88 2.02
N ASN A 47 -1.06 7.24 1.10
CA ASN A 47 0.32 7.58 0.81
C ASN A 47 0.48 9.00 0.27
N TRP A 48 -0.48 9.46 -0.54
CA TRP A 48 -0.44 10.79 -1.13
C TRP A 48 -0.53 11.87 -0.07
N ILE A 49 -1.55 11.80 0.79
CA ILE A 49 -1.74 12.82 1.82
C ILE A 49 -0.57 12.87 2.80
N THR A 50 -0.08 11.72 3.27
CA THR A 50 1.04 11.66 4.21
C THR A 50 2.34 12.18 3.60
N SER A 51 2.61 11.87 2.32
CA SER A 51 3.82 12.31 1.63
C SER A 51 3.78 13.79 1.28
N VAL A 52 2.67 14.30 0.70
CA VAL A 52 2.57 15.70 0.30
C VAL A 52 2.51 16.63 1.52
N VAL A 53 1.71 16.30 2.54
CA VAL A 53 1.68 17.06 3.80
C VAL A 53 3.03 16.97 4.51
N GLY A 54 3.69 15.81 4.49
CA GLY A 54 5.04 15.64 5.00
C GLY A 54 6.05 16.56 4.32
N GLY A 55 6.00 16.67 3.00
CA GLY A 55 6.84 17.59 2.22
C GLY A 55 6.53 19.06 2.51
N ALA A 56 5.25 19.43 2.53
CA ALA A 56 4.79 20.78 2.83
C ALA A 56 5.19 21.27 4.22
N THR A 57 5.20 20.36 5.21
CA THR A 57 5.49 20.70 6.62
C THR A 57 6.98 20.59 6.94
N TYR A 58 7.64 19.52 6.50
CA TYR A 58 9.01 19.15 6.91
C TYR A 58 10.01 19.16 5.75
N LYS A 59 9.60 19.75 4.62
CA LYS A 59 10.44 19.82 3.40
C LYS A 59 10.87 18.41 2.98
N TYR A 60 12.17 18.19 2.78
CA TYR A 60 12.72 16.92 2.28
C TYR A 60 13.08 15.92 3.39
N SER A 61 13.00 16.27 4.68
CA SER A 61 13.52 15.44 5.78
C SER A 61 12.86 14.05 5.90
N LEU A 62 11.62 13.90 5.45
CA LEU A 62 10.90 12.62 5.46
C LEU A 62 11.23 11.71 4.26
N LEU A 63 12.07 12.14 3.28
CA LEU A 63 12.59 11.26 2.22
C LEU A 63 13.37 10.08 2.78
N PHE A 64 14.12 10.29 3.87
CA PHE A 64 14.80 9.20 4.57
C PHE A 64 13.80 8.13 5.06
N VAL A 65 12.65 8.54 5.58
CA VAL A 65 11.61 7.61 6.04
C VAL A 65 11.03 6.82 4.86
N ILE A 66 10.75 7.49 3.71
CA ILE A 66 10.30 6.82 2.49
C ILE A 66 11.33 5.80 2.00
N LEU A 67 12.62 6.13 2.02
CA LEU A 67 13.69 5.22 1.62
C LEU A 67 13.73 3.97 2.52
N ILE A 68 13.79 4.17 3.84
CA ILE A 68 13.87 3.06 4.79
C ILE A 68 12.62 2.20 4.74
N SER A 69 11.42 2.82 4.69
CA SER A 69 10.16 2.09 4.57
C SER A 69 10.10 1.23 3.30
N SER A 70 10.59 1.76 2.18
CA SER A 70 10.64 1.03 0.91
C SER A 70 11.62 -0.14 0.95
N LEU A 71 12.78 0.01 1.57
CA LEU A 71 13.74 -1.09 1.77
C LEU A 71 13.17 -2.18 2.69
N ILE A 72 12.50 -1.78 3.78
CA ILE A 72 11.76 -2.70 4.67
C ILE A 72 10.68 -3.44 3.88
N ALA A 73 9.90 -2.71 3.10
CA ALA A 73 8.85 -3.30 2.27
C ALA A 73 9.41 -4.33 1.28
N MET A 74 10.48 -4.02 0.55
CA MET A 74 11.12 -4.96 -0.38
C MET A 74 11.56 -6.24 0.32
N GLN A 75 12.16 -6.13 1.51
CA GLN A 75 12.58 -7.28 2.29
C GLN A 75 11.40 -8.15 2.75
N LEU A 76 10.36 -7.53 3.30
CA LEU A 76 9.19 -8.25 3.79
C LEU A 76 8.38 -8.87 2.64
N GLN A 77 8.26 -8.18 1.52
CA GLN A 77 7.56 -8.69 0.33
C GLN A 77 8.32 -9.86 -0.30
N GLN A 78 9.65 -9.83 -0.30
CA GLN A 78 10.45 -11.00 -0.70
C GLN A 78 10.17 -12.22 0.20
N MET A 79 10.06 -12.02 1.52
CA MET A 79 9.71 -13.11 2.44
C MET A 79 8.28 -13.61 2.17
N ALA A 80 7.31 -12.71 1.96
CA ALA A 80 5.91 -13.06 1.72
C ALA A 80 5.75 -13.88 0.41
N GLY A 81 6.28 -13.40 -0.70
CA GLY A 81 6.23 -14.12 -1.97
C GLY A 81 6.97 -15.46 -1.91
N LYS A 82 8.12 -15.51 -1.23
CA LYS A 82 8.86 -16.77 -1.01
C LYS A 82 8.05 -17.76 -0.19
N LEU A 83 7.34 -17.31 0.87
CA LEU A 83 6.45 -18.17 1.65
C LEU A 83 5.40 -18.81 0.74
N GLY A 84 4.71 -18.03 -0.08
CA GLY A 84 3.67 -18.52 -0.98
C GLY A 84 4.18 -19.55 -1.97
N ILE A 85 5.29 -19.28 -2.66
CA ILE A 85 5.88 -20.20 -3.63
C ILE A 85 6.32 -21.51 -2.96
N VAL A 86 7.08 -21.43 -1.87
CA VAL A 86 7.72 -22.62 -1.27
C VAL A 86 6.73 -23.50 -0.55
N THR A 87 5.79 -22.93 0.19
CA THR A 87 4.84 -23.68 1.03
C THR A 87 3.52 -23.98 0.34
N GLN A 88 3.22 -23.32 -0.79
CA GLN A 88 1.90 -23.35 -1.44
C GLN A 88 0.78 -22.95 -0.46
N MET A 89 1.09 -22.08 0.48
CA MET A 89 0.17 -21.45 1.42
C MET A 89 0.45 -19.96 1.46
N ASP A 90 -0.59 -19.14 1.41
CA ASP A 90 -0.43 -17.73 1.74
C ASP A 90 -0.23 -17.53 3.26
N LEU A 91 0.09 -16.31 3.65
CA LEU A 91 0.37 -15.98 5.06
C LEU A 91 -0.83 -16.22 5.98
N ALA A 92 -2.08 -16.00 5.49
CA ALA A 92 -3.29 -16.25 6.26
C ALA A 92 -3.50 -17.75 6.50
N GLN A 93 -3.31 -18.57 5.45
CA GLN A 93 -3.38 -20.01 5.53
C GLN A 93 -2.29 -20.58 6.43
N ALA A 94 -1.04 -20.12 6.28
CA ALA A 94 0.08 -20.55 7.12
C ALA A 94 -0.21 -20.23 8.60
N THR A 95 -0.76 -19.04 8.87
CA THR A 95 -1.15 -18.63 10.22
C THR A 95 -2.30 -19.47 10.75
N ALA A 96 -3.36 -19.67 9.96
CA ALA A 96 -4.51 -20.44 10.37
C ALA A 96 -4.19 -21.92 10.67
N TYR A 97 -3.22 -22.49 9.92
CA TYR A 97 -2.82 -23.89 10.08
C TYR A 97 -1.85 -24.12 11.25
N HIS A 98 -0.94 -23.17 11.50
CA HIS A 98 0.15 -23.34 12.46
C HIS A 98 -0.02 -22.59 13.78
N SER A 99 -1.09 -21.80 13.95
CA SER A 99 -1.35 -21.04 15.16
C SER A 99 -2.55 -21.56 15.95
N PRO A 100 -2.59 -21.35 17.27
CA PRO A 100 -3.77 -21.66 18.08
C PRO A 100 -4.96 -20.79 17.66
N LYS A 101 -6.19 -21.28 17.88
CA LYS A 101 -7.43 -20.62 17.43
C LYS A 101 -7.54 -19.17 17.90
N TRP A 102 -7.19 -18.88 19.16
CA TRP A 102 -7.29 -17.52 19.69
C TRP A 102 -6.39 -16.53 18.90
N LEU A 103 -5.13 -16.91 18.63
CA LEU A 103 -4.20 -16.08 17.89
C LEU A 103 -4.67 -15.89 16.43
N ARG A 104 -5.15 -16.95 15.80
CA ARG A 104 -5.74 -16.90 14.47
C ARG A 104 -6.86 -15.87 14.35
N TYR A 105 -7.83 -15.89 15.29
CA TYR A 105 -8.94 -14.95 15.27
C TYR A 105 -8.52 -13.52 15.64
N THR A 106 -7.59 -13.35 16.56
CA THR A 106 -7.04 -12.02 16.90
C THR A 106 -6.34 -11.39 15.69
N LEU A 107 -5.47 -12.14 15.01
CA LEU A 107 -4.77 -11.66 13.81
C LEU A 107 -5.74 -11.38 12.66
N TRP A 108 -6.76 -12.20 12.50
CA TRP A 108 -7.83 -11.95 11.54
C TRP A 108 -8.55 -10.62 11.82
N VAL A 109 -9.00 -10.37 13.06
CA VAL A 109 -9.68 -9.12 13.43
C VAL A 109 -8.80 -7.90 13.18
N VAL A 110 -7.52 -7.95 13.60
CA VAL A 110 -6.58 -6.84 13.37
C VAL A 110 -6.41 -6.56 11.87
N LEU A 111 -6.32 -7.61 11.06
CA LEU A 111 -6.15 -7.47 9.62
C LEU A 111 -7.42 -6.97 8.92
N GLU A 112 -8.60 -7.40 9.35
CA GLU A 112 -9.88 -6.86 8.85
C GLU A 112 -10.02 -5.37 9.17
N LEU A 113 -9.66 -4.95 10.37
CA LEU A 113 -9.64 -3.53 10.73
C LEU A 113 -8.62 -2.74 9.89
N ALA A 114 -7.47 -3.34 9.57
CA ALA A 114 -6.50 -2.74 8.67
C ALA A 114 -7.04 -2.62 7.22
N LEU A 115 -7.75 -3.64 6.72
CA LEU A 115 -8.42 -3.56 5.42
C LEU A 115 -9.50 -2.48 5.40
N MET A 116 -10.30 -2.36 6.46
CA MET A 116 -11.30 -1.29 6.58
C MET A 116 -10.65 0.11 6.58
N ALA A 117 -9.49 0.28 7.24
CA ALA A 117 -8.74 1.54 7.22
C ALA A 117 -8.21 1.86 5.81
N THR A 118 -7.79 0.86 5.04
CA THR A 118 -7.39 1.02 3.63
C THR A 118 -8.60 1.37 2.76
N ASP A 119 -9.71 0.65 2.90
CA ASP A 119 -10.96 0.92 2.16
C ASP A 119 -11.46 2.36 2.41
N LEU A 120 -11.33 2.86 3.64
CA LEU A 120 -11.65 4.24 3.98
C LEU A 120 -10.79 5.22 3.17
N ALA A 121 -9.48 5.00 3.09
CA ALA A 121 -8.58 5.84 2.31
C ALA A 121 -8.91 5.82 0.81
N GLU A 122 -9.25 4.65 0.26
CA GLU A 122 -9.65 4.49 -1.14
C GLU A 122 -10.95 5.24 -1.46
N VAL A 123 -11.96 5.09 -0.60
CA VAL A 123 -13.27 5.76 -0.75
C VAL A 123 -13.10 7.27 -0.69
N LEU A 124 -12.42 7.79 0.33
CA LEU A 124 -12.23 9.22 0.50
C LEU A 124 -11.40 9.80 -0.64
N GLY A 125 -10.27 9.18 -0.99
CA GLY A 125 -9.41 9.65 -2.09
C GLY A 125 -10.15 9.69 -3.43
N SER A 126 -10.90 8.64 -3.77
CA SER A 126 -11.70 8.57 -4.99
C SER A 126 -12.84 9.58 -4.98
N ALA A 127 -13.53 9.76 -3.86
CA ALA A 127 -14.63 10.73 -3.73
C ALA A 127 -14.13 12.16 -3.86
N ILE A 128 -13.01 12.49 -3.21
CA ILE A 128 -12.37 13.81 -3.34
C ILE A 128 -11.95 14.05 -4.80
N ALA A 129 -11.33 13.05 -5.46
CA ALA A 129 -10.97 13.18 -6.86
C ALA A 129 -12.18 13.44 -7.78
N LEU A 130 -13.31 12.76 -7.55
CA LEU A 130 -14.57 13.00 -8.27
C LEU A 130 -15.14 14.39 -8.00
N ASN A 131 -15.07 14.85 -6.75
CA ASN A 131 -15.46 16.22 -6.40
C ASN A 131 -14.60 17.26 -7.14
N LEU A 132 -13.28 17.09 -7.13
CA LEU A 132 -12.33 18.01 -7.77
C LEU A 132 -12.48 18.05 -9.30
N LEU A 133 -12.75 16.90 -9.93
CA LEU A 133 -12.85 16.81 -11.39
C LEU A 133 -14.22 17.26 -11.93
N PHE A 134 -15.29 16.93 -11.21
CA PHE A 134 -16.65 17.06 -11.74
C PHE A 134 -17.55 17.96 -10.88
N GLY A 135 -17.06 18.49 -9.75
CA GLY A 135 -17.85 19.31 -8.83
C GLY A 135 -18.95 18.54 -8.10
N ILE A 136 -18.88 17.20 -8.06
CA ILE A 136 -19.87 16.36 -7.38
C ILE A 136 -19.73 16.55 -5.87
N PRO A 137 -20.81 16.82 -5.11
CA PRO A 137 -20.73 16.92 -3.66
C PRO A 137 -20.08 15.67 -3.03
N ILE A 138 -19.18 15.86 -2.07
CA ILE A 138 -18.35 14.76 -1.51
C ILE A 138 -19.21 13.58 -1.04
N MET A 139 -20.33 13.85 -0.36
CA MET A 139 -21.23 12.79 0.11
C MET A 139 -21.82 11.98 -1.05
N VAL A 140 -22.18 12.61 -2.17
CA VAL A 140 -22.64 11.92 -3.38
C VAL A 140 -21.51 11.16 -4.03
N ALA A 141 -20.31 11.73 -4.10
CA ALA A 141 -19.13 11.09 -4.63
C ALA A 141 -18.76 9.84 -3.83
N ILE A 142 -18.85 9.88 -2.49
CA ILE A 142 -18.68 8.71 -1.61
C ILE A 142 -19.67 7.59 -1.98
N LEU A 143 -20.95 7.92 -2.18
CA LEU A 143 -21.95 6.93 -2.59
C LEU A 143 -21.65 6.36 -3.99
N VAL A 144 -21.18 7.20 -4.91
CA VAL A 144 -20.77 6.77 -6.26
C VAL A 144 -19.58 5.79 -6.18
N THR A 145 -18.61 6.00 -5.27
CA THR A 145 -17.47 5.06 -5.13
C THR A 145 -17.89 3.67 -4.66
N VAL A 146 -19.05 3.51 -4.00
CA VAL A 146 -19.59 2.18 -3.67
C VAL A 146 -19.92 1.38 -4.95
N LEU A 147 -20.28 2.07 -6.02
CA LEU A 147 -20.60 1.44 -7.31
C LEU A 147 -19.38 0.91 -8.05
N ASP A 148 -18.15 1.25 -7.62
CA ASP A 148 -16.91 0.72 -8.21
C ASP A 148 -16.78 -0.80 -8.06
N VAL A 149 -17.49 -1.39 -7.09
CA VAL A 149 -17.65 -2.85 -6.96
C VAL A 149 -18.10 -3.48 -8.28
N PHE A 150 -19.05 -2.85 -8.99
CA PHE A 150 -19.53 -3.36 -10.28
C PHE A 150 -18.47 -3.22 -11.38
N LEU A 151 -17.72 -2.11 -11.39
CA LEU A 151 -16.60 -1.92 -12.31
C LEU A 151 -15.53 -2.99 -12.08
N LEU A 152 -15.20 -3.26 -10.81
CA LEU A 152 -14.26 -4.30 -10.45
C LEU A 152 -14.68 -5.68 -10.95
N LEU A 153 -15.97 -6.05 -10.78
CA LEU A 153 -16.52 -7.32 -11.26
C LEU A 153 -16.37 -7.45 -12.80
N LEU A 154 -16.51 -6.34 -13.54
CA LEU A 154 -16.28 -6.32 -15.00
C LEU A 154 -14.80 -6.55 -15.31
N ILE A 155 -13.90 -5.86 -14.60
CA ILE A 155 -12.44 -6.00 -14.79
C ILE A 155 -12.00 -7.43 -14.48
N MET A 156 -12.53 -8.06 -13.43
CA MET A 156 -12.17 -9.43 -13.06
C MET A 156 -12.56 -10.46 -14.12
N LYS A 157 -13.63 -10.22 -14.90
CA LYS A 157 -14.00 -11.09 -16.04
C LYS A 157 -12.99 -11.05 -17.19
N LEU A 158 -12.11 -10.06 -17.25
CA LEU A 158 -11.10 -9.94 -18.32
C LEU A 158 -9.96 -10.96 -18.16
N GLY A 159 -9.82 -11.57 -17.00
CA GLY A 159 -8.73 -12.50 -16.67
C GLY A 159 -7.52 -11.81 -16.04
N PHE A 160 -6.83 -12.56 -15.19
CA PHE A 160 -5.81 -12.05 -14.27
C PHE A 160 -4.66 -11.30 -14.97
N LYS A 161 -4.18 -11.82 -16.11
CA LYS A 161 -3.09 -11.17 -16.87
C LYS A 161 -3.46 -9.78 -17.41
N LYS A 162 -4.73 -9.57 -17.75
CA LYS A 162 -5.21 -8.24 -18.18
C LYS A 162 -5.34 -7.29 -16.99
N ILE A 163 -5.72 -7.79 -15.81
CA ILE A 163 -5.74 -7.01 -14.58
C ILE A 163 -4.33 -6.51 -14.26
N GLU A 164 -3.33 -7.39 -14.28
CA GLU A 164 -1.91 -7.01 -14.11
C GLU A 164 -1.48 -5.90 -15.11
N ALA A 165 -1.91 -6.00 -16.37
CA ALA A 165 -1.59 -5.00 -17.39
C ALA A 165 -2.28 -3.65 -17.14
N ILE A 166 -3.57 -3.65 -16.76
CA ILE A 166 -4.32 -2.42 -16.42
C ILE A 166 -3.64 -1.72 -15.23
N VAL A 167 -3.37 -2.46 -14.18
CA VAL A 167 -2.72 -1.97 -12.97
C VAL A 167 -1.35 -1.37 -13.29
N SER A 168 -0.51 -2.08 -14.04
CA SER A 168 0.81 -1.58 -14.45
C SER A 168 0.72 -0.31 -15.31
N THR A 169 -0.29 -0.20 -16.17
CA THR A 169 -0.52 0.99 -17.00
C THR A 169 -0.91 2.19 -16.12
N LEU A 170 -1.78 2.00 -15.13
CA LEU A 170 -2.16 3.06 -14.20
C LEU A 170 -0.97 3.53 -13.35
N ILE A 171 -0.13 2.60 -12.87
CA ILE A 171 1.13 2.94 -12.17
C ILE A 171 2.03 3.83 -13.04
N LEU A 172 2.26 3.43 -14.29
CA LEU A 172 3.09 4.20 -15.21
C LEU A 172 2.47 5.58 -15.52
N THR A 173 1.16 5.66 -15.63
CA THR A 173 0.44 6.93 -15.84
C THR A 173 0.66 7.87 -14.64
N ILE A 174 0.49 7.37 -13.42
CA ILE A 174 0.73 8.12 -12.19
C ILE A 174 2.19 8.59 -12.14
N LEU A 175 3.14 7.70 -12.41
CA LEU A 175 4.57 8.04 -12.44
C LEU A 175 4.88 9.17 -13.42
N VAL A 176 4.38 9.08 -14.67
CA VAL A 176 4.62 10.09 -15.70
C VAL A 176 4.03 11.44 -15.28
N ILE A 177 2.82 11.46 -14.73
CA ILE A 177 2.19 12.69 -14.24
C ILE A 177 3.05 13.32 -13.15
N PHE A 178 3.49 12.56 -12.13
CA PHE A 178 4.30 13.12 -11.05
C PHE A 178 5.70 13.54 -11.47
N VAL A 179 6.36 12.81 -12.37
CA VAL A 179 7.62 13.25 -12.95
C VAL A 179 7.44 14.61 -13.64
N TYR A 180 6.37 14.76 -14.43
CA TYR A 180 6.06 16.01 -15.11
C TYR A 180 5.83 17.16 -14.11
N LEU A 181 5.01 16.94 -13.07
CA LEU A 181 4.73 17.94 -12.03
C LEU A 181 6.01 18.36 -11.28
N VAL A 182 6.84 17.38 -10.89
CA VAL A 182 8.08 17.65 -10.14
C VAL A 182 9.13 18.35 -11.01
N VAL A 183 9.28 17.97 -12.28
CA VAL A 183 10.21 18.67 -13.19
C VAL A 183 9.82 20.14 -13.34
N LEU A 184 8.52 20.43 -13.46
CA LEU A 184 8.05 21.82 -13.55
C LEU A 184 8.21 22.63 -12.26
N SER A 185 8.19 21.96 -11.09
CA SER A 185 8.30 22.63 -9.79
C SER A 185 9.74 23.03 -9.41
N GLU A 186 10.75 22.69 -10.24
CA GLU A 186 12.16 23.02 -10.06
C GLU A 186 12.71 22.80 -8.63
N PRO A 187 12.59 21.58 -8.07
CA PRO A 187 12.98 21.32 -6.68
C PRO A 187 14.49 21.41 -6.50
N SER A 188 14.93 21.74 -5.27
CA SER A 188 16.35 21.76 -4.92
C SER A 188 16.94 20.34 -4.93
N ILE A 189 17.78 20.04 -5.91
CA ILE A 189 18.47 18.73 -6.03
C ILE A 189 19.33 18.45 -4.79
N THR A 190 20.09 19.45 -4.31
CA THR A 190 20.90 19.33 -3.09
C THR A 190 20.01 19.00 -1.88
N GLY A 191 18.89 19.71 -1.71
CA GLY A 191 17.95 19.44 -0.64
C GLY A 191 17.33 18.04 -0.71
N ILE A 192 17.06 17.52 -1.92
CA ILE A 192 16.57 16.14 -2.11
C ILE A 192 17.63 15.13 -1.65
N LEU A 193 18.90 15.30 -2.05
CA LEU A 193 19.98 14.39 -1.67
C LEU A 193 20.22 14.40 -0.17
N GLU A 194 20.23 15.58 0.45
CA GLU A 194 20.33 15.74 1.90
C GLU A 194 19.13 15.12 2.63
N GLY A 195 17.92 15.20 2.06
CA GLY A 195 16.68 14.64 2.61
C GLY A 195 16.67 13.11 2.70
N TYR A 196 17.52 12.41 1.95
CA TYR A 196 17.72 10.95 2.09
C TYR A 196 18.70 10.58 3.22
N LEU A 197 19.28 11.55 3.91
CA LEU A 197 20.13 11.31 5.08
C LEU A 197 19.30 11.43 6.37
N PRO A 198 19.63 10.63 7.42
CA PRO A 198 18.91 10.70 8.68
C PRO A 198 19.16 12.04 9.38
N THR A 199 18.08 12.68 9.85
CA THR A 199 18.16 13.89 10.66
C THR A 199 17.70 13.61 12.09
N PRO A 200 18.33 14.21 13.14
CA PRO A 200 17.92 14.02 14.53
C PRO A 200 16.48 14.44 14.81
N THR A 201 15.96 15.40 14.04
CA THR A 201 14.60 15.97 14.20
C THR A 201 13.49 14.96 13.94
N LEU A 202 13.76 13.83 13.27
CA LEU A 202 12.78 12.78 12.98
C LEU A 202 12.05 12.23 14.23
N PHE A 203 12.67 12.33 15.39
CA PHE A 203 12.13 11.80 16.66
C PHE A 203 11.56 12.89 17.57
N GLU A 204 11.53 14.14 17.12
CA GLU A 204 10.96 15.25 17.87
C GLU A 204 9.43 15.19 17.83
N THR A 205 8.79 15.25 19.03
CA THR A 205 7.35 15.14 19.20
C THR A 205 6.65 16.50 19.35
N HIS A 206 7.43 17.59 19.40
CA HIS A 206 6.91 18.93 19.68
C HIS A 206 7.00 19.83 18.45
N ALA A 207 5.94 19.85 17.64
CA ALA A 207 5.75 20.87 16.60
C ALA A 207 4.59 21.77 16.98
N ALA A 208 4.88 23.00 17.34
CA ALA A 208 3.84 23.99 17.66
C ALA A 208 2.95 24.25 16.44
N GLY A 209 1.71 23.78 16.50
CA GLY A 209 0.68 24.10 15.50
C GLY A 209 0.57 23.18 14.28
N HIS A 210 1.43 22.15 14.14
CA HIS A 210 1.42 21.22 13.00
C HIS A 210 1.31 19.76 13.46
N THR A 211 0.91 18.86 12.54
CA THR A 211 0.97 17.42 12.78
C THR A 211 2.41 17.02 13.09
N ASN A 212 2.61 16.32 14.21
CA ASN A 212 3.92 15.89 14.69
C ASN A 212 4.68 15.09 13.61
N GLN A 213 5.99 15.35 13.46
CA GLN A 213 6.84 14.69 12.48
C GLN A 213 6.86 13.17 12.65
N LEU A 214 6.85 12.65 13.89
CA LEU A 214 6.76 11.22 14.16
C LEU A 214 5.43 10.63 13.68
N THR A 215 4.31 11.35 13.84
CA THR A 215 2.99 10.91 13.34
C THR A 215 3.01 10.75 11.83
N LEU A 216 3.54 11.75 11.10
CA LEU A 216 3.65 11.67 9.64
C LEU A 216 4.65 10.59 9.21
N ALA A 217 5.78 10.45 9.91
CA ALA A 217 6.74 9.39 9.64
C ALA A 217 6.11 7.99 9.80
N LEU A 218 5.36 7.75 10.88
CA LEU A 218 4.64 6.49 11.09
C LEU A 218 3.48 6.31 10.12
N GLY A 219 2.81 7.40 9.72
CA GLY A 219 1.83 7.41 8.64
C GLY A 219 2.46 6.96 7.33
N ILE A 220 3.62 7.50 6.95
CA ILE A 220 4.39 7.09 5.75
C ILE A 220 4.80 5.62 5.85
N VAL A 221 5.28 5.14 7.02
CA VAL A 221 5.63 3.73 7.21
C VAL A 221 4.42 2.83 7.06
N GLY A 222 3.29 3.18 7.69
CA GLY A 222 2.04 2.41 7.62
C GLY A 222 1.48 2.34 6.20
N ALA A 223 1.48 3.47 5.51
CA ALA A 223 1.10 3.60 4.12
C ALA A 223 2.05 2.83 3.17
N THR A 224 3.36 2.82 3.45
CA THR A 224 4.36 2.17 2.59
C THR A 224 4.45 0.67 2.83
N VAL A 225 4.47 0.18 4.08
CA VAL A 225 4.71 -1.26 4.33
C VAL A 225 3.44 -2.10 4.31
N MET A 226 2.31 -1.54 4.53
CA MET A 226 0.95 -2.10 4.54
C MET A 226 0.82 -3.58 4.95
N PRO A 227 0.23 -3.88 6.11
CA PRO A 227 0.16 -5.23 6.66
C PRO A 227 -0.54 -6.22 5.71
N HIS A 228 -1.63 -5.81 5.08
CA HIS A 228 -2.45 -6.65 4.22
C HIS A 228 -1.76 -7.02 2.89
N ASN A 229 -0.84 -6.20 2.39
CA ASN A 229 -0.07 -6.50 1.17
C ASN A 229 0.89 -7.69 1.33
N LEU A 230 1.30 -8.04 2.56
CA LEU A 230 2.08 -9.24 2.81
C LEU A 230 1.26 -10.52 2.55
N TYR A 231 -0.03 -10.47 2.90
CA TYR A 231 -0.97 -11.55 2.62
C TYR A 231 -1.26 -11.65 1.11
N LEU A 232 -1.51 -10.50 0.48
CA LEU A 232 -1.74 -10.40 -0.96
C LEU A 232 -0.58 -11.02 -1.74
N HIS A 233 0.66 -10.60 -1.49
CA HIS A 233 1.83 -11.09 -2.23
C HIS A 233 2.07 -12.59 -2.02
N SER A 234 1.91 -13.09 -0.80
CA SER A 234 2.06 -14.53 -0.52
C SER A 234 1.03 -15.40 -1.26
N SER A 235 -0.14 -14.86 -1.57
CA SER A 235 -1.14 -15.52 -2.41
C SER A 235 -0.85 -15.35 -3.89
N LEU A 236 -0.61 -14.10 -4.36
CA LEU A 236 -0.40 -13.81 -5.78
C LEU A 236 0.87 -14.45 -6.35
N SER A 237 1.89 -14.69 -5.54
CA SER A 237 3.11 -15.40 -5.95
C SER A 237 2.84 -16.84 -6.41
N GLN A 238 1.70 -17.42 -6.00
CA GLN A 238 1.25 -18.76 -6.38
C GLN A 238 0.49 -18.81 -7.71
N THR A 239 0.27 -17.68 -8.38
CA THR A 239 -0.45 -17.63 -9.66
C THR A 239 0.35 -18.23 -10.82
N ARG A 240 1.67 -18.29 -10.69
CA ARG A 240 2.58 -18.90 -11.68
C ARG A 240 2.65 -20.40 -11.48
N LYS A 241 2.61 -21.15 -12.60
CA LYS A 241 2.80 -22.59 -12.57
C LYS A 241 4.26 -22.92 -12.27
N VAL A 242 4.51 -23.52 -11.11
CA VAL A 242 5.83 -23.94 -10.64
C VAL A 242 5.81 -25.44 -10.38
N ASN A 243 6.81 -26.15 -10.89
CA ASN A 243 6.96 -27.58 -10.61
C ASN A 243 7.61 -27.78 -9.24
N HIS A 244 6.80 -28.03 -8.22
CA HIS A 244 7.26 -28.23 -6.83
C HIS A 244 8.05 -29.55 -6.63
N SER A 245 7.99 -30.50 -7.57
CA SER A 245 8.82 -31.70 -7.54
C SER A 245 10.27 -31.43 -7.97
N ASP A 246 10.49 -30.30 -8.67
CA ASP A 246 11.81 -29.82 -9.08
C ASP A 246 12.26 -28.66 -8.20
N GLY A 247 13.26 -28.89 -7.37
CA GLY A 247 13.79 -27.87 -6.48
C GLY A 247 14.48 -26.70 -7.20
N ASP A 248 14.91 -26.88 -8.44
CA ASP A 248 15.53 -25.83 -9.22
C ASP A 248 14.47 -24.90 -9.82
N ASP A 249 13.32 -25.45 -10.22
CA ASP A 249 12.19 -24.64 -10.69
C ASP A 249 11.61 -23.77 -9.56
N VAL A 250 11.50 -24.30 -8.33
CA VAL A 250 11.12 -23.51 -7.15
C VAL A 250 12.14 -22.40 -6.88
N THR A 251 13.43 -22.68 -6.96
CA THR A 251 14.49 -21.66 -6.75
C THR A 251 14.43 -20.57 -7.81
N LYS A 252 14.22 -20.97 -9.07
CA LYS A 252 14.02 -20.07 -10.20
C LYS A 252 12.78 -19.17 -9.98
N ALA A 253 11.66 -19.77 -9.56
CA ALA A 253 10.44 -19.03 -9.28
C ALA A 253 10.63 -17.98 -8.17
N VAL A 254 11.25 -18.34 -7.05
CA VAL A 254 11.58 -17.41 -5.96
C VAL A 254 12.47 -16.27 -6.46
N ARG A 255 13.49 -16.57 -7.28
CA ARG A 255 14.39 -15.55 -7.85
C ARG A 255 13.65 -14.54 -8.73
N PHE A 256 12.82 -15.00 -9.67
CA PHE A 256 12.12 -14.10 -10.60
C PHE A 256 10.97 -13.35 -9.93
N MET A 257 10.27 -13.95 -8.95
CA MET A 257 9.32 -13.25 -8.10
C MET A 257 10.01 -12.12 -7.31
N THR A 258 11.21 -12.34 -6.78
CA THR A 258 11.99 -11.30 -6.10
C THR A 258 12.36 -10.15 -7.05
N TRP A 259 12.74 -10.45 -8.30
CA TRP A 259 13.00 -9.42 -9.31
C TRP A 259 11.74 -8.62 -9.64
N ASP A 260 10.60 -9.27 -9.89
CA ASP A 260 9.31 -8.61 -10.13
C ASP A 260 8.96 -7.66 -8.99
N SER A 261 8.95 -8.19 -7.76
CA SER A 261 8.63 -7.41 -6.58
C SER A 261 9.54 -6.19 -6.41
N ASN A 262 10.86 -6.36 -6.49
CA ASN A 262 11.81 -5.27 -6.29
C ASN A 262 11.70 -4.19 -7.38
N ILE A 263 11.50 -4.57 -8.66
CA ILE A 263 11.30 -3.61 -9.74
C ILE A 263 10.05 -2.77 -9.47
N GLN A 264 8.94 -3.42 -9.17
CA GLN A 264 7.66 -2.74 -8.95
C GLN A 264 7.67 -1.87 -7.69
N LEU A 265 8.27 -2.35 -6.60
CA LEU A 265 8.42 -1.56 -5.36
C LEU A 265 9.39 -0.41 -5.51
N THR A 266 10.39 -0.51 -6.39
CA THR A 266 11.25 0.62 -6.76
C THR A 266 10.45 1.71 -7.48
N LEU A 267 9.53 1.34 -8.38
CA LEU A 267 8.62 2.31 -9.00
C LEU A 267 7.73 2.99 -7.96
N ALA A 268 7.19 2.23 -7.02
CA ALA A 268 6.39 2.80 -5.93
C ALA A 268 7.21 3.74 -5.03
N PHE A 269 8.45 3.37 -4.71
CA PHE A 269 9.39 4.24 -3.99
C PHE A 269 9.62 5.57 -4.72
N VAL A 270 9.82 5.53 -6.04
CA VAL A 270 10.00 6.74 -6.85
C VAL A 270 8.74 7.60 -6.81
N VAL A 271 7.54 7.02 -6.98
CA VAL A 271 6.28 7.78 -6.91
C VAL A 271 6.10 8.44 -5.55
N ASN A 272 6.32 7.73 -4.44
CA ASN A 272 6.20 8.28 -3.08
C ASN A 272 7.23 9.40 -2.81
N SER A 273 8.45 9.24 -3.34
CA SER A 273 9.47 10.30 -3.27
C SER A 273 9.04 11.54 -4.07
N LEU A 274 8.50 11.36 -5.28
CA LEU A 274 8.00 12.47 -6.09
C LEU A 274 6.85 13.22 -5.43
N LEU A 275 5.94 12.50 -4.75
CA LEU A 275 4.85 13.10 -3.97
C LEU A 275 5.38 14.00 -2.86
N LEU A 276 6.34 13.53 -2.07
CA LEU A 276 6.93 14.32 -1.00
C LEU A 276 7.74 15.50 -1.57
N ILE A 277 8.50 15.29 -2.64
CA ILE A 277 9.28 16.33 -3.32
C ILE A 277 8.35 17.41 -3.87
N LEU A 278 7.22 17.05 -4.47
CA LEU A 278 6.20 17.99 -4.94
C LEU A 278 5.64 18.81 -3.78
N GLY A 279 5.29 18.16 -2.66
CA GLY A 279 4.84 18.82 -1.44
C GLY A 279 5.88 19.81 -0.90
N ALA A 280 7.16 19.41 -0.89
CA ALA A 280 8.26 20.26 -0.43
C ALA A 280 8.55 21.44 -1.38
N ALA A 281 8.49 21.22 -2.70
CA ALA A 281 8.84 22.23 -3.68
C ALA A 281 7.78 23.32 -3.84
N LEU A 282 6.49 22.94 -3.82
CA LEU A 282 5.40 23.87 -4.06
C LEU A 282 4.76 24.40 -2.79
N PHE A 283 4.74 23.61 -1.71
CA PHE A 283 3.87 23.91 -0.57
C PHE A 283 4.64 24.15 0.74
N PHE A 284 5.95 24.05 0.75
CA PHE A 284 6.74 24.33 1.95
C PHE A 284 6.61 25.82 2.36
N GLY A 285 6.26 26.06 3.62
CA GLY A 285 5.95 27.38 4.14
C GLY A 285 4.47 27.77 4.07
N HIS A 286 3.65 26.99 3.36
CA HIS A 286 2.19 27.14 3.27
C HIS A 286 1.46 25.94 3.91
N ALA A 287 2.10 25.21 4.80
CA ALA A 287 1.58 23.97 5.37
C ALA A 287 0.27 24.12 6.15
N SER A 288 0.00 25.30 6.72
CA SER A 288 -1.28 25.64 7.37
C SER A 288 -2.46 25.68 6.38
N ASP A 289 -2.15 25.98 5.12
CA ASP A 289 -3.12 26.20 4.05
C ASP A 289 -3.28 24.95 3.17
N ILE A 290 -2.45 23.90 3.39
CA ILE A 290 -2.37 22.70 2.56
C ILE A 290 -2.41 21.44 3.44
N SER A 291 -3.55 21.28 4.10
CA SER A 291 -3.85 20.09 4.89
C SER A 291 -4.85 19.16 4.20
N ALA A 292 -5.33 19.53 3.00
CA ALA A 292 -6.40 18.86 2.29
C ALA A 292 -6.09 18.70 0.79
N PHE A 293 -6.60 17.65 0.14
CA PHE A 293 -6.44 17.43 -1.29
C PHE A 293 -7.03 18.56 -2.14
N SER A 294 -8.15 19.15 -1.72
CA SER A 294 -8.75 20.29 -2.39
C SER A 294 -7.85 21.53 -2.36
N GLN A 295 -7.17 21.75 -1.23
CA GLN A 295 -6.21 22.84 -1.10
C GLN A 295 -5.00 22.63 -2.02
N MET A 296 -4.47 21.39 -2.12
CA MET A 296 -3.42 21.03 -3.06
C MET A 296 -3.85 21.27 -4.51
N TYR A 297 -5.07 20.86 -4.85
CA TYR A 297 -5.65 21.06 -6.18
C TYR A 297 -5.76 22.55 -6.53
N ASN A 298 -6.29 23.35 -5.60
CA ASN A 298 -6.44 24.80 -5.79
C ASN A 298 -5.07 25.50 -5.83
N ALA A 299 -4.12 25.08 -5.00
CA ALA A 299 -2.78 25.63 -4.96
C ALA A 299 -2.01 25.41 -6.29
N LEU A 300 -2.27 24.30 -7.00
CA LEU A 300 -1.72 24.06 -8.34
C LEU A 300 -2.29 25.01 -9.42
N GLN A 301 -3.37 25.72 -9.13
CA GLN A 301 -3.93 26.77 -10.00
C GLN A 301 -3.55 28.18 -9.57
N ASP A 302 -3.11 28.37 -8.32
CA ASP A 302 -2.77 29.66 -7.77
C ASP A 302 -1.32 30.05 -8.08
N SER A 303 -1.14 31.10 -8.88
CA SER A 303 0.18 31.62 -9.24
C SER A 303 1.01 32.14 -8.05
N LYS A 304 0.37 32.44 -6.90
CA LYS A 304 1.09 32.82 -5.67
C LYS A 304 1.79 31.62 -5.01
N ILE A 305 1.27 30.40 -5.21
CA ILE A 305 1.78 29.17 -4.62
C ILE A 305 2.60 28.40 -5.66
N ALA A 306 2.00 28.08 -6.80
CA ALA A 306 2.64 27.29 -7.86
C ALA A 306 3.49 28.13 -8.84
N GLY A 307 3.56 29.46 -8.64
CA GLY A 307 4.38 30.33 -9.47
C GLY A 307 3.97 30.34 -10.94
N ALA A 308 4.97 30.36 -11.82
CA ALA A 308 4.78 30.40 -13.28
C ALA A 308 4.14 29.13 -13.88
N ILE A 309 4.14 28.01 -13.15
CA ILE A 309 3.57 26.75 -13.63
C ILE A 309 2.09 26.58 -13.30
N ALA A 310 1.52 27.48 -12.50
CA ALA A 310 0.12 27.41 -12.10
C ALA A 310 -0.82 27.26 -13.31
N SER A 311 -1.61 26.18 -13.31
CA SER A 311 -2.56 25.94 -14.39
C SER A 311 -3.67 24.96 -13.98
N SER A 312 -4.83 25.10 -14.61
CA SER A 312 -5.92 24.13 -14.47
C SER A 312 -5.55 22.75 -14.99
N THR A 313 -4.60 22.66 -15.93
CA THR A 313 -4.10 21.39 -16.46
C THR A 313 -3.36 20.62 -15.36
N LEU A 314 -2.49 21.28 -14.57
CA LEU A 314 -1.74 20.60 -13.49
C LEU A 314 -2.66 20.07 -12.40
N SER A 315 -3.65 20.88 -11.97
CA SER A 315 -4.62 20.44 -10.98
C SER A 315 -5.50 19.28 -11.49
N THR A 316 -5.92 19.34 -12.75
CA THR A 316 -6.69 18.26 -13.38
C THR A 316 -5.86 16.97 -13.46
N LEU A 317 -4.58 17.05 -13.85
CA LEU A 317 -3.67 15.88 -13.85
C LEU A 317 -3.48 15.29 -12.46
N PHE A 318 -3.33 16.13 -11.44
CA PHE A 318 -3.27 15.69 -10.05
C PHE A 318 -4.53 14.94 -9.62
N ALA A 319 -5.72 15.49 -9.89
CA ALA A 319 -6.99 14.84 -9.55
C ALA A 319 -7.24 13.55 -10.35
N LEU A 320 -6.85 13.49 -11.63
CA LEU A 320 -6.91 12.27 -12.44
C LEU A 320 -5.98 11.18 -11.89
N ALA A 321 -4.77 11.55 -11.49
CA ALA A 321 -3.83 10.61 -10.89
C ALA A 321 -4.33 10.10 -9.52
N LEU A 322 -4.96 10.97 -8.70
CA LEU A 322 -5.58 10.58 -7.44
C LEU A 322 -6.74 9.60 -7.66
N LEU A 323 -7.60 9.84 -8.64
CA LEU A 323 -8.69 8.92 -9.01
C LEU A 323 -8.13 7.56 -9.48
N ALA A 324 -7.11 7.57 -10.34
CA ALA A 324 -6.45 6.37 -10.81
C ALA A 324 -5.81 5.57 -9.66
N SER A 325 -5.21 6.26 -8.68
CA SER A 325 -4.65 5.66 -7.47
C SER A 325 -5.73 4.96 -6.64
N GLY A 326 -6.84 5.64 -6.34
CA GLY A 326 -7.94 5.07 -5.58
C GLY A 326 -8.57 3.85 -6.26
N GLN A 327 -8.83 3.94 -7.58
CA GLN A 327 -9.40 2.81 -8.35
C GLN A 327 -8.44 1.62 -8.43
N ASN A 328 -7.16 1.88 -8.58
CA ASN A 328 -6.13 0.85 -8.63
C ASN A 328 -6.03 0.09 -7.30
N SER A 329 -6.01 0.82 -6.18
CA SER A 329 -5.98 0.26 -4.82
C SER A 329 -7.22 -0.58 -4.51
N THR A 330 -8.40 -0.17 -5.00
CA THR A 330 -9.65 -0.91 -4.88
C THR A 330 -9.55 -2.36 -5.40
N ILE A 331 -8.81 -2.58 -6.50
CA ILE A 331 -8.61 -3.93 -7.08
C ILE A 331 -7.84 -4.80 -6.07
N THR A 332 -6.76 -4.28 -5.50
CA THR A 332 -5.89 -5.03 -4.59
C THR A 332 -6.53 -5.26 -3.23
N GLY A 333 -7.24 -4.27 -2.69
CA GLY A 333 -8.01 -4.39 -1.45
C GLY A 333 -9.06 -5.50 -1.53
N THR A 334 -9.77 -5.60 -2.65
CA THR A 334 -10.76 -6.68 -2.87
C THR A 334 -10.13 -8.07 -2.90
N LEU A 335 -9.02 -8.23 -3.64
CA LEU A 335 -8.31 -9.50 -3.70
C LEU A 335 -7.78 -9.90 -2.31
N THR A 336 -7.27 -8.93 -1.56
CA THR A 336 -6.76 -9.17 -0.21
C THR A 336 -7.87 -9.57 0.76
N GLY A 337 -9.03 -8.90 0.74
CA GLY A 337 -10.17 -9.26 1.56
C GLY A 337 -10.62 -10.71 1.32
N GLN A 338 -10.63 -11.16 0.06
CA GLN A 338 -10.92 -12.55 -0.27
C GLN A 338 -9.87 -13.51 0.31
N ILE A 339 -8.57 -13.22 0.14
CA ILE A 339 -7.48 -14.03 0.68
C ILE A 339 -7.59 -14.18 2.20
N VAL A 340 -7.90 -13.08 2.89
CA VAL A 340 -8.04 -13.04 4.35
C VAL A 340 -9.20 -13.90 4.81
N MET A 341 -10.38 -13.75 4.19
CA MET A 341 -11.55 -14.54 4.53
C MET A 341 -11.36 -16.04 4.21
N GLU A 342 -10.81 -16.36 3.05
CA GLU A 342 -10.55 -17.75 2.66
C GLU A 342 -9.44 -18.38 3.51
N GLY A 343 -8.36 -17.64 3.78
CA GLY A 343 -7.20 -18.14 4.51
C GLY A 343 -7.46 -18.33 6.01
N PHE A 344 -8.00 -17.31 6.69
CA PHE A 344 -8.25 -17.39 8.13
C PHE A 344 -9.53 -18.15 8.48
N LEU A 345 -10.63 -17.89 7.80
CA LEU A 345 -11.94 -18.44 8.18
C LEU A 345 -12.35 -19.66 7.36
N HIS A 346 -11.64 -19.96 6.28
CA HIS A 346 -12.01 -20.98 5.29
C HIS A 346 -13.41 -20.76 4.67
N MET A 347 -13.88 -19.49 4.68
CA MET A 347 -15.14 -19.07 4.09
C MET A 347 -14.93 -18.64 2.66
N ARG A 348 -15.77 -19.13 1.75
CA ARG A 348 -15.82 -18.70 0.35
C ARG A 348 -17.08 -17.88 0.15
N LEU A 349 -16.92 -16.56 0.24
CA LEU A 349 -17.97 -15.62 -0.11
C LEU A 349 -17.72 -15.05 -1.50
N PRO A 350 -18.75 -14.72 -2.26
CA PRO A 350 -18.58 -13.98 -3.52
C PRO A 350 -17.84 -12.67 -3.25
N GLN A 351 -16.88 -12.32 -4.12
CA GLN A 351 -16.02 -11.15 -3.96
C GLN A 351 -16.80 -9.85 -3.76
N TRP A 352 -17.93 -9.69 -4.49
CA TRP A 352 -18.78 -8.51 -4.35
C TRP A 352 -19.41 -8.38 -2.95
N VAL A 353 -19.71 -9.52 -2.30
CA VAL A 353 -20.26 -9.53 -0.93
C VAL A 353 -19.19 -9.04 0.06
N ILE A 354 -18.00 -9.61 -0.01
CA ILE A 354 -16.87 -9.19 0.84
C ILE A 354 -16.63 -7.69 0.67
N ARG A 355 -16.52 -7.24 -0.57
CA ARG A 355 -16.25 -5.84 -0.91
C ARG A 355 -17.36 -4.90 -0.44
N LEU A 356 -18.61 -5.27 -0.64
CA LEU A 356 -19.74 -4.46 -0.19
C LEU A 356 -19.72 -4.28 1.33
N PHE A 357 -19.49 -5.37 2.08
CA PHE A 357 -19.42 -5.31 3.54
C PHE A 357 -18.24 -4.48 4.03
N THR A 358 -17.03 -4.70 3.53
CA THR A 358 -15.84 -3.93 3.96
C THR A 358 -16.03 -2.44 3.65
N ARG A 359 -16.57 -2.08 2.48
CA ARG A 359 -16.90 -0.70 2.13
C ARG A 359 -17.96 -0.08 3.02
N LEU A 360 -19.05 -0.77 3.29
CA LEU A 360 -20.08 -0.25 4.19
C LEU A 360 -19.53 0.02 5.59
N PHE A 361 -18.68 -0.87 6.12
CA PHE A 361 -18.02 -0.66 7.40
C PHE A 361 -16.99 0.47 7.35
N ALA A 362 -16.22 0.61 6.26
CA ALA A 362 -15.29 1.71 6.07
C ALA A 362 -15.97 3.08 5.98
N LEU A 363 -17.23 3.13 5.52
CA LEU A 363 -18.04 4.34 5.48
C LEU A 363 -18.52 4.80 6.86
N LEU A 364 -18.65 3.90 7.84
CA LEU A 364 -19.18 4.26 9.16
C LEU A 364 -18.37 5.40 9.83
N PRO A 365 -17.03 5.35 9.91
CA PRO A 365 -16.25 6.48 10.44
C PRO A 365 -16.44 7.77 9.65
N VAL A 366 -16.53 7.69 8.33
CA VAL A 366 -16.74 8.84 7.44
C VAL A 366 -18.10 9.49 7.71
N ILE A 367 -19.15 8.68 7.77
CA ILE A 367 -20.51 9.15 8.04
C ILE A 367 -20.59 9.77 9.44
N VAL A 368 -20.01 9.12 10.45
CA VAL A 368 -19.98 9.64 11.83
C VAL A 368 -19.27 10.99 11.88
N VAL A 369 -18.10 11.11 11.23
CA VAL A 369 -17.35 12.37 11.17
C VAL A 369 -18.15 13.45 10.41
N ALA A 370 -18.78 13.12 9.29
CA ALA A 370 -19.60 14.06 8.53
C ALA A 370 -20.83 14.55 9.30
N ILE A 371 -21.45 13.68 10.10
CA ILE A 371 -22.58 14.06 10.98
C ILE A 371 -22.13 14.97 12.13
N LEU A 372 -20.99 14.66 12.77
CA LEU A 372 -20.52 15.38 13.96
C LEU A 372 -19.85 16.71 13.63
N TYR A 373 -19.11 16.78 12.53
CA TYR A 373 -18.27 17.93 12.17
C TYR A 373 -18.68 18.61 10.87
N GLY A 374 -19.73 18.13 10.19
CA GLY A 374 -20.15 18.59 8.87
C GLY A 374 -19.18 18.17 7.76
N ASP A 375 -19.41 18.71 6.53
CA ASP A 375 -18.57 18.44 5.36
C ASP A 375 -17.22 19.21 5.41
N GLN A 376 -16.56 19.24 6.57
CA GLN A 376 -15.25 19.87 6.68
C GLN A 376 -14.19 18.96 6.07
N GLU A 377 -13.75 19.28 4.86
CA GLU A 377 -12.70 18.55 4.12
C GLU A 377 -11.47 18.28 4.97
N LYS A 378 -11.01 19.26 5.75
CA LYS A 378 -9.86 19.12 6.66
C LYS A 378 -10.00 17.94 7.63
N THR A 379 -11.20 17.69 8.14
CA THR A 379 -11.46 16.58 9.07
C THR A 379 -11.43 15.23 8.36
N LEU A 380 -11.92 15.18 7.12
CA LEU A 380 -11.86 13.97 6.28
C LEU A 380 -10.42 13.61 5.91
N ASP A 381 -9.58 14.61 5.60
CA ASP A 381 -8.16 14.37 5.29
C ASP A 381 -7.35 13.98 6.53
N GLN A 382 -7.68 14.52 7.71
CA GLN A 382 -7.10 14.02 8.97
C GLN A 382 -7.47 12.55 9.21
N LEU A 383 -8.70 12.15 8.89
CA LEU A 383 -9.11 10.75 8.98
C LEU A 383 -8.27 9.84 8.06
N LEU A 384 -7.90 10.34 6.85
CA LEU A 384 -6.96 9.66 5.97
C LEU A 384 -5.58 9.45 6.63
N VAL A 385 -5.01 10.50 7.22
CA VAL A 385 -3.70 10.38 7.91
C VAL A 385 -3.81 9.38 9.07
N TYR A 386 -4.85 9.45 9.90
CA TYR A 386 -5.03 8.53 11.01
C TYR A 386 -5.27 7.09 10.57
N SER A 387 -5.92 6.87 9.42
CA SER A 387 -6.05 5.53 8.86
C SER A 387 -4.68 4.91 8.56
N GLN A 388 -3.72 5.69 8.04
CA GLN A 388 -2.36 5.22 7.76
C GLN A 388 -1.55 4.97 9.06
N VAL A 389 -1.75 5.79 10.08
CA VAL A 389 -1.16 5.53 11.41
C VAL A 389 -1.71 4.24 11.99
N PHE A 390 -3.01 3.97 11.83
CA PHE A 390 -3.62 2.71 12.25
C PHE A 390 -3.02 1.50 11.51
N LEU A 391 -2.74 1.63 10.20
CA LEU A 391 -2.04 0.58 9.44
C LEU A 391 -0.64 0.31 10.01
N SER A 392 0.08 1.35 10.45
CA SER A 392 1.37 1.20 11.12
C SER A 392 1.24 0.41 12.44
N LEU A 393 0.19 0.68 13.23
CA LEU A 393 -0.10 -0.08 14.46
C LEU A 393 -0.42 -1.55 14.19
N ALA A 394 -1.10 -1.86 13.08
CA ALA A 394 -1.45 -3.22 12.69
C ALA A 394 -0.25 -4.00 12.10
N LEU A 395 0.79 -3.32 11.64
CA LEU A 395 1.90 -3.90 10.90
C LEU A 395 2.68 -4.98 11.66
N PRO A 396 3.05 -4.82 12.94
CA PRO A 396 3.74 -5.86 13.70
C PRO A 396 2.99 -7.20 13.73
N PHE A 397 1.66 -7.17 13.79
CA PHE A 397 0.81 -8.36 13.80
C PHE A 397 0.90 -9.19 12.50
N SER A 398 1.35 -8.60 11.41
CA SER A 398 1.61 -9.30 10.14
C SER A 398 3.09 -9.67 9.99
N ILE A 399 4.02 -8.82 10.44
CA ILE A 399 5.45 -9.04 10.31
C ILE A 399 5.92 -10.22 11.18
N PHE A 400 5.51 -10.28 12.47
CA PHE A 400 5.94 -11.34 13.36
C PHE A 400 5.58 -12.74 12.83
N PRO A 401 4.34 -13.04 12.42
CA PRO A 401 4.01 -14.32 11.80
C PRO A 401 4.80 -14.61 10.54
N LEU A 402 4.98 -13.62 9.65
CA LEU A 402 5.73 -13.78 8.42
C LEU A 402 7.16 -14.23 8.68
N ILE A 403 7.88 -13.54 9.57
CA ILE A 403 9.26 -13.88 9.91
C ILE A 403 9.33 -15.26 10.57
N TYR A 404 8.41 -15.55 11.48
CA TYR A 404 8.34 -16.83 12.17
C TYR A 404 8.20 -18.00 11.21
N TYR A 405 7.27 -17.93 10.24
CA TYR A 405 7.09 -19.03 9.29
C TYR A 405 8.24 -19.14 8.29
N THR A 406 8.74 -18.02 7.79
CA THR A 406 9.85 -18.01 6.82
C THR A 406 11.21 -18.39 7.43
N SER A 407 11.32 -18.35 8.78
CA SER A 407 12.50 -18.80 9.53
C SER A 407 12.46 -20.28 9.92
N LYS A 408 11.33 -20.97 9.73
CA LYS A 408 11.19 -22.39 10.06
C LYS A 408 11.75 -23.27 8.95
N LYS A 409 12.86 -23.99 9.22
CA LYS A 409 13.45 -24.94 8.27
C LYS A 409 12.47 -26.08 7.89
N SER A 410 11.60 -26.49 8.82
CA SER A 410 10.57 -27.51 8.56
C SER A 410 9.52 -27.10 7.53
N LEU A 411 9.29 -25.79 7.35
CA LEU A 411 8.36 -25.26 6.35
C LEU A 411 9.06 -24.86 5.06
N MET A 412 10.22 -24.19 5.18
CA MET A 412 10.90 -23.53 4.07
C MET A 412 12.02 -24.38 3.44
N GLY A 413 12.39 -25.49 4.07
CA GLY A 413 13.47 -26.36 3.57
C GLY A 413 14.77 -25.58 3.30
N LYS A 414 15.28 -25.68 2.06
CA LYS A 414 16.49 -24.96 1.61
C LYS A 414 16.29 -23.44 1.45
N HIS A 415 15.04 -22.97 1.38
CA HIS A 415 14.68 -21.56 1.21
C HIS A 415 14.41 -20.82 2.52
N VAL A 416 14.77 -21.42 3.67
CA VAL A 416 14.67 -20.77 4.98
C VAL A 416 15.43 -19.43 4.97
N ASN A 417 14.94 -18.43 5.70
CA ASN A 417 15.62 -17.14 5.83
C ASN A 417 17.03 -17.32 6.39
N ALA A 418 17.99 -16.59 5.83
CA ALA A 418 19.30 -16.44 6.44
C ALA A 418 19.17 -15.83 7.85
N LYS A 419 20.06 -16.19 8.77
CA LYS A 419 20.01 -15.72 10.17
C LYS A 419 20.00 -14.20 10.29
N TRP A 420 20.82 -13.50 9.49
CA TRP A 420 20.86 -12.04 9.46
C TRP A 420 19.52 -11.43 9.00
N ASN A 421 18.86 -12.05 8.01
CA ASN A 421 17.59 -11.59 7.47
C ASN A 421 16.46 -11.79 8.49
N THR A 422 16.49 -12.91 9.24
CA THR A 422 15.58 -13.15 10.36
C THR A 422 15.80 -12.13 11.49
N PHE A 423 17.05 -11.89 11.87
CA PHE A 423 17.39 -10.89 12.89
C PHE A 423 16.92 -9.50 12.49
N LEU A 424 17.25 -9.06 11.27
CA LEU A 424 16.83 -7.76 10.75
C LEU A 424 15.30 -7.61 10.73
N GLY A 425 14.58 -8.65 10.30
CA GLY A 425 13.12 -8.65 10.31
C GLY A 425 12.54 -8.45 11.72
N TYR A 426 13.02 -9.19 12.73
CA TYR A 426 12.58 -9.00 14.11
C TYR A 426 12.98 -7.65 14.68
N ALA A 427 14.18 -7.13 14.33
CA ALA A 427 14.60 -5.80 14.74
C ALA A 427 13.67 -4.71 14.18
N ILE A 428 13.30 -4.81 12.90
CA ILE A 428 12.32 -3.93 12.25
C ILE A 428 10.98 -4.00 12.99
N ALA A 429 10.44 -5.21 13.22
CA ALA A 429 9.17 -5.39 13.89
C ALA A 429 9.18 -4.78 15.30
N LEU A 430 10.27 -4.94 16.04
CA LEU A 430 10.44 -4.39 17.39
C LEU A 430 10.51 -2.86 17.37
N VAL A 431 11.33 -2.28 16.48
CA VAL A 431 11.47 -0.83 16.33
C VAL A 431 10.12 -0.19 15.99
N LEU A 432 9.39 -0.74 15.02
CA LEU A 432 8.06 -0.25 14.66
C LEU A 432 7.08 -0.37 15.83
N THR A 433 7.12 -1.46 16.59
CA THR A 433 6.27 -1.63 17.77
C THR A 433 6.58 -0.54 18.83
N ILE A 434 7.85 -0.28 19.11
CA ILE A 434 8.28 0.74 20.09
C ILE A 434 7.84 2.14 19.64
N LEU A 435 8.05 2.48 18.36
CA LEU A 435 7.66 3.79 17.82
C LEU A 435 6.14 4.00 17.82
N ASN A 436 5.37 2.96 17.50
CA ASN A 436 3.91 3.00 17.57
C ASN A 436 3.41 3.14 19.02
N LEU A 437 4.02 2.42 19.96
CA LEU A 437 3.70 2.57 21.39
C LEU A 437 4.04 3.98 21.88
N LYS A 438 5.21 4.52 21.49
CA LYS A 438 5.57 5.90 21.83
C LYS A 438 4.51 6.88 21.30
N LEU A 439 4.09 6.73 20.04
CA LEU A 439 3.07 7.60 19.45
C LEU A 439 1.75 7.53 20.25
N LEU A 440 1.32 6.33 20.66
CA LEU A 440 0.11 6.17 21.47
C LEU A 440 0.26 6.91 22.83
N PHE A 441 1.39 6.74 23.52
CA PHE A 441 1.65 7.44 24.78
C PHE A 441 1.73 8.96 24.64
N ASP A 442 2.25 9.46 23.52
CA ASP A 442 2.35 10.89 23.26
C ASP A 442 0.99 11.51 22.85
N THR A 443 0.03 10.68 22.40
CA THR A 443 -1.30 11.12 21.94
C THR A 443 -2.37 11.07 23.04
N PHE A 444 -2.26 10.12 23.96
CA PHE A 444 -3.20 9.88 25.08
C PHE A 444 -2.53 10.12 26.43
#